data_65c5d14f9e23a6f1aaf487327b1e47cd
#
_entry.id   65c5d14f9e23a6f1aaf487327b1e47cd
#
_cell.length_a   1.000
_cell.length_b   1.000
_cell.length_c   1.000
_cell.angle_alpha   90.00
_cell.angle_beta   90.00
_cell.angle_gamma   90.00
#
_symmetry.space_group_name_H-M   'P 1'
#
loop_
_entity.id
_entity.type
_entity.pdbx_description
1 polymer ?
#
loop_
_entity_poly.entity_id
_entity_poly.type
_entity_poly.pdbx_seq_one_letter_code
_entity_poly.pdbx_strand_id
1 'polypeptide(L)'
;MSRARNASGAEQTAGNCLQPTLFVCLTVALSQLLPAAEADPLADSAVAAVTVVPATRTCFTETIRVTGTLAAEDETSVRPNTEGFRVSEVLVDDGDRVSVGQVLARLSRTEGSPGSPASAALEAPVAGVISRSTARVGAPASPAADPLFRIIVGDAFELDAVVPLARISKLAPGQRAQVHVAGGGDLTGHVRLVAPEIDVTTQMGQARITLGRNDKLKAGQFAHANIETGTSCNPSVPLSALLYGSSGAIVQVVRNGRVETRPVRVGLISGDNTEIRSGLSEGDLVVMRAGSFLHEDDRVRPVQAAVTGKTTQ
;
A
#
# COMPACT_ATOMS: atom_id res chain seq x y z
N MET A 1 -46.17 -28.86 13.03
CA MET A 1 -45.97 -30.30 13.25
C MET A 1 -44.75 -30.45 14.10
N SER A 2 -44.87 -30.65 15.25
CA SER A 2 -44.93 -31.75 16.23
C SER A 2 -43.68 -31.70 17.03
N ARG A 3 -43.78 -31.30 18.29
CA ARG A 3 -43.94 -32.09 19.56
C ARG A 3 -42.63 -32.85 19.87
N ALA A 4 -42.13 -32.95 21.05
CA ALA A 4 -42.57 -32.68 22.43
C ALA A 4 -41.53 -33.30 23.37
N ARG A 5 -41.36 -32.69 24.58
CA ARG A 5 -41.45 -33.32 25.92
C ARG A 5 -40.42 -34.42 26.29
N ASN A 6 -39.90 -34.51 27.46
CA ASN A 6 -40.39 -34.52 28.84
C ASN A 6 -39.17 -34.56 29.78
N ALA A 7 -39.03 -33.84 30.85
CA ALA A 7 -39.67 -33.96 32.16
C ALA A 7 -39.06 -35.03 33.08
N SER A 8 -38.82 -34.59 34.34
CA SER A 8 -39.08 -35.24 35.61
C SER A 8 -37.97 -36.08 36.24
N GLY A 9 -37.65 -36.01 37.48
CA GLY A 9 -38.23 -35.77 38.77
C GLY A 9 -37.15 -35.95 39.83
N ALA A 10 -37.10 -35.16 40.87
CA ALA A 10 -37.68 -35.41 42.19
C ALA A 10 -37.19 -36.73 42.89
N GLU A 11 -36.59 -36.65 44.02
CA GLU A 11 -37.16 -36.73 45.40
C GLU A 11 -36.05 -36.96 46.44
N GLN A 12 -35.92 -36.14 47.41
CA GLN A 12 -36.22 -36.33 48.84
C GLN A 12 -35.80 -37.62 49.45
N THR A 13 -35.00 -37.57 50.56
CA THR A 13 -35.43 -38.09 51.81
C THR A 13 -34.56 -37.57 52.99
N ALA A 14 -35.28 -37.16 54.01
CA ALA A 14 -34.83 -36.76 55.33
C ALA A 14 -34.55 -37.95 56.20
N GLY A 15 -33.75 -37.79 57.24
CA GLY A 15 -33.56 -38.83 58.28
C GLY A 15 -32.90 -38.31 59.54
N ASN A 16 -33.69 -37.99 60.44
CA ASN A 16 -33.52 -37.63 61.84
C ASN A 16 -32.73 -38.66 62.67
N CYS A 17 -31.96 -38.29 63.69
CA CYS A 17 -32.33 -38.55 65.11
C CYS A 17 -31.15 -38.45 66.09
N LEU A 18 -31.36 -37.67 67.05
CA LEU A 18 -31.14 -37.84 68.56
C LEU A 18 -29.74 -38.05 69.14
N GLN A 19 -29.39 -37.08 69.92
CA GLN A 19 -28.75 -36.96 71.27
C GLN A 19 -28.82 -38.19 72.21
N PRO A 20 -28.20 -38.12 73.42
CA PRO A 20 -27.02 -37.45 74.01
C PRO A 20 -26.15 -38.40 74.85
N THR A 21 -24.98 -38.02 75.30
CA THR A 21 -24.47 -38.36 76.64
C THR A 21 -23.32 -37.43 77.07
N LEU A 22 -23.54 -36.98 78.28
CA LEU A 22 -22.69 -36.22 79.22
C LEU A 22 -21.45 -37.00 79.61
N PHE A 23 -20.24 -36.37 79.58
CA PHE A 23 -19.19 -36.70 80.58
C PHE A 23 -18.39 -35.42 80.89
N VAL A 24 -18.43 -35.11 82.15
CA VAL A 24 -17.69 -34.16 82.93
C VAL A 24 -16.27 -34.69 83.10
N CYS A 25 -15.21 -33.97 82.90
CA CYS A 25 -14.17 -33.67 83.89
C CYS A 25 -12.88 -33.05 83.30
N LEU A 26 -12.48 -32.11 83.99
CA LEU A 26 -11.12 -31.75 84.43
C LEU A 26 -10.30 -30.76 83.64
N THR A 27 -10.25 -29.61 84.25
CA THR A 27 -9.41 -28.47 84.03
C THR A 27 -7.91 -28.78 84.06
N VAL A 28 -7.15 -28.46 82.98
CA VAL A 28 -5.76 -28.15 83.12
C VAL A 28 -5.52 -26.90 82.27
N ALA A 29 -5.31 -25.77 82.94
CA ALA A 29 -4.84 -24.53 82.37
C ALA A 29 -3.39 -24.69 81.91
N LEU A 30 -3.17 -24.70 80.63
CA LEU A 30 -1.82 -24.51 80.05
C LEU A 30 -1.87 -23.28 79.14
N SER A 31 -1.38 -22.19 79.74
CA SER A 31 -1.16 -20.92 78.98
C SER A 31 -0.11 -21.14 77.93
N GLN A 32 -0.55 -21.37 76.68
CA GLN A 32 0.33 -21.30 75.53
C GLN A 32 0.33 -19.84 74.99
N LEU A 33 1.46 -19.16 75.24
CA LEU A 33 1.82 -17.94 74.49
C LEU A 33 1.84 -18.30 73.01
N LEU A 34 0.80 -17.86 72.28
CA LEU A 34 0.92 -17.74 70.84
C LEU A 34 1.91 -16.60 70.56
N PRO A 35 2.97 -16.82 69.74
CA PRO A 35 3.70 -15.72 69.18
C PRO A 35 2.74 -14.94 68.28
N ALA A 36 2.62 -13.65 68.49
CA ALA A 36 2.01 -12.74 67.56
C ALA A 36 2.73 -12.90 66.19
N ALA A 37 2.02 -13.33 65.20
CA ALA A 37 2.45 -13.31 63.84
C ALA A 37 2.72 -11.83 63.53
N GLU A 38 3.98 -11.43 63.52
CA GLU A 38 4.42 -10.17 62.94
C GLU A 38 3.93 -10.18 61.50
N ALA A 39 2.96 -9.31 61.22
CA ALA A 39 2.56 -8.99 59.87
C ALA A 39 3.79 -8.48 59.12
N ASP A 40 4.25 -9.25 58.16
CA ASP A 40 5.32 -8.93 57.27
C ASP A 40 4.97 -7.60 56.54
N PRO A 41 5.73 -6.48 56.78
CA PRO A 41 5.40 -5.20 56.16
C PRO A 41 6.00 -5.05 54.76
N LEU A 42 6.19 -6.17 54.03
CA LEU A 42 6.84 -6.16 52.73
C LEU A 42 5.94 -6.70 51.60
N ALA A 43 4.72 -6.18 51.52
CA ALA A 43 4.06 -6.06 50.23
C ALA A 43 4.30 -4.65 49.69
N ASP A 44 5.56 -4.23 49.60
CA ASP A 44 5.93 -3.17 48.66
C ASP A 44 5.71 -3.75 47.27
N SER A 45 4.54 -3.43 46.71
CA SER A 45 4.13 -3.85 45.37
C SER A 45 5.26 -3.47 44.44
N ALA A 46 6.02 -4.47 43.96
CA ALA A 46 7.16 -4.28 43.08
C ALA A 46 6.68 -3.45 41.87
N VAL A 47 6.99 -2.17 41.86
CA VAL A 47 6.60 -1.25 40.81
C VAL A 47 7.18 -1.79 39.49
N ALA A 48 6.31 -2.25 38.61
CA ALA A 48 6.73 -2.87 37.35
C ALA A 48 7.51 -1.86 36.50
N ALA A 49 8.71 -2.26 36.06
CA ALA A 49 9.47 -1.46 35.11
C ALA A 49 8.88 -1.65 33.70
N VAL A 50 8.48 -0.57 33.06
CA VAL A 50 7.89 -0.59 31.72
C VAL A 50 8.75 0.23 30.74
N THR A 51 9.00 -0.33 29.58
CA THR A 51 9.72 0.38 28.53
C THR A 51 8.79 1.41 27.87
N VAL A 52 9.23 2.66 27.84
CA VAL A 52 8.46 3.77 27.25
C VAL A 52 9.25 4.46 26.15
N VAL A 53 8.51 5.03 25.21
CA VAL A 53 9.04 5.95 24.19
C VAL A 53 8.25 7.25 24.21
N PRO A 54 8.90 8.40 24.03
CA PRO A 54 8.17 9.64 23.84
C PRO A 54 7.48 9.63 22.48
N ALA A 55 6.24 10.07 22.42
CA ALA A 55 5.56 10.36 21.17
C ALA A 55 6.24 11.57 20.52
N THR A 56 6.79 11.38 19.32
CA THR A 56 7.51 12.43 18.58
C THR A 56 6.74 12.82 17.35
N ARG A 57 6.72 14.10 17.01
CA ARG A 57 6.08 14.56 15.78
C ARG A 57 6.87 14.10 14.57
N THR A 58 6.23 13.36 13.70
CA THR A 58 6.83 12.78 12.48
C THR A 58 5.90 13.02 11.31
N CYS A 59 6.48 13.30 10.14
CA CYS A 59 5.70 13.45 8.91
C CYS A 59 5.63 12.13 8.15
N PHE A 60 4.43 11.76 7.76
CA PHE A 60 4.11 10.56 7.00
C PHE A 60 3.62 10.96 5.62
N THR A 61 4.12 10.29 4.60
CA THR A 61 3.65 10.49 3.23
C THR A 61 2.52 9.50 2.93
N GLU A 62 1.36 10.01 2.56
CA GLU A 62 0.28 9.18 2.04
C GLU A 62 0.61 8.79 0.60
N THR A 63 0.55 7.50 0.30
CA THR A 63 0.81 7.00 -1.05
C THR A 63 -0.35 6.15 -1.56
N ILE A 64 -0.57 6.22 -2.87
CA ILE A 64 -1.48 5.32 -3.58
C ILE A 64 -0.64 4.42 -4.49
N ARG A 65 -0.75 3.11 -4.27
CA ARG A 65 -0.14 2.13 -5.15
C ARG A 65 -1.04 1.86 -6.35
N VAL A 66 -0.45 1.96 -7.53
CA VAL A 66 -1.09 1.70 -8.82
C VAL A 66 -0.22 0.77 -9.65
N THR A 67 -0.83 0.09 -10.61
CA THR A 67 -0.15 -0.83 -11.54
C THR A 67 -0.56 -0.51 -12.96
N GLY A 68 0.30 -0.83 -13.91
CA GLY A 68 0.02 -0.58 -15.32
C GLY A 68 1.12 -1.10 -16.23
N THR A 69 1.11 -0.65 -17.46
CA THR A 69 2.11 -0.96 -18.47
C THR A 69 2.74 0.30 -19.01
N LEU A 70 3.99 0.21 -19.42
CA LEU A 70 4.67 1.32 -20.07
C LEU A 70 4.11 1.51 -21.48
N ALA A 71 3.85 2.75 -21.81
CA ALA A 71 3.51 3.21 -23.14
C ALA A 71 4.53 4.25 -23.59
N ALA A 72 4.67 4.45 -24.89
CA ALA A 72 5.38 5.61 -25.40
C ALA A 72 4.58 6.88 -25.05
N GLU A 73 5.27 7.95 -24.63
CA GLU A 73 4.61 9.24 -24.35
C GLU A 73 4.03 9.83 -25.62
N ASP A 74 4.80 9.75 -26.71
CA ASP A 74 4.37 10.14 -28.06
C ASP A 74 4.68 9.03 -29.07
N GLU A 75 3.69 8.62 -29.83
CA GLU A 75 3.82 7.65 -30.91
C GLU A 75 3.20 8.20 -32.20
N THR A 76 3.95 8.13 -33.27
CA THR A 76 3.49 8.54 -34.60
C THR A 76 3.25 7.32 -35.48
N SER A 77 2.08 7.26 -36.09
CA SER A 77 1.71 6.23 -37.06
C SER A 77 2.05 6.66 -38.48
N VAL A 78 2.73 5.80 -39.23
CA VAL A 78 3.12 6.06 -40.63
C VAL A 78 2.31 5.21 -41.59
N ARG A 79 1.57 5.86 -42.48
CA ARG A 79 0.68 5.29 -43.49
C ARG A 79 0.95 5.92 -44.87
N PRO A 80 0.64 5.22 -45.97
CA PRO A 80 0.60 5.88 -47.26
C PRO A 80 -0.47 6.99 -47.31
N ASN A 81 -0.25 8.02 -48.08
CA ASN A 81 -1.18 9.12 -48.24
C ASN A 81 -2.24 8.87 -49.34
N THR A 82 -2.00 7.89 -50.22
CA THR A 82 -2.86 7.57 -51.37
C THR A 82 -3.08 6.07 -51.44
N GLU A 83 -4.18 5.68 -52.06
CA GLU A 83 -4.52 4.28 -52.32
C GLU A 83 -3.88 3.78 -53.63
N GLY A 84 -3.96 2.47 -53.86
CA GLY A 84 -3.49 1.82 -55.06
C GLY A 84 -2.02 1.44 -55.05
N PHE A 85 -1.43 1.36 -53.85
CA PHE A 85 -0.06 0.91 -53.65
C PHE A 85 0.04 -0.47 -53.05
N ARG A 86 1.20 -1.08 -53.28
CA ARG A 86 1.67 -2.33 -52.65
C ARG A 86 3.09 -2.10 -52.17
N VAL A 87 3.44 -2.68 -51.02
CA VAL A 87 4.82 -2.61 -50.52
C VAL A 87 5.73 -3.40 -51.45
N SER A 88 6.72 -2.72 -52.06
CA SER A 88 7.73 -3.36 -52.90
C SER A 88 9.01 -3.68 -52.16
N GLU A 89 9.37 -2.91 -51.15
CA GLU A 89 10.57 -3.09 -50.34
C GLU A 89 10.38 -2.50 -48.97
N VAL A 90 10.92 -3.18 -47.92
CA VAL A 90 10.96 -2.68 -46.54
C VAL A 90 12.42 -2.45 -46.20
N LEU A 91 12.77 -1.27 -45.68
CA LEU A 91 14.14 -0.81 -45.46
C LEU A 91 14.52 -0.72 -43.97
N VAL A 92 13.54 -0.89 -43.07
CA VAL A 92 13.73 -0.78 -41.62
C VAL A 92 12.97 -1.88 -40.89
N ASP A 93 13.49 -2.31 -39.74
CA ASP A 93 12.90 -3.31 -38.88
C ASP A 93 12.47 -2.72 -37.51
N ASP A 94 11.77 -3.53 -36.71
CA ASP A 94 11.42 -3.19 -35.34
C ASP A 94 12.68 -2.92 -34.52
N GLY A 95 12.71 -1.79 -33.81
CA GLY A 95 13.84 -1.35 -32.99
C GLY A 95 14.84 -0.43 -33.70
N ASP A 96 14.73 -0.24 -35.02
CA ASP A 96 15.63 0.66 -35.77
C ASP A 96 15.37 2.11 -35.40
N ARG A 97 16.47 2.87 -35.30
CA ARG A 97 16.42 4.33 -35.17
C ARG A 97 16.30 4.97 -36.55
N VAL A 98 15.35 5.88 -36.65
CA VAL A 98 15.08 6.60 -37.92
C VAL A 98 15.16 8.12 -37.72
N SER A 99 15.58 8.80 -38.77
CA SER A 99 15.61 10.27 -38.85
C SER A 99 14.43 10.78 -39.65
N VAL A 100 14.08 12.05 -39.44
CA VAL A 100 13.03 12.72 -40.25
C VAL A 100 13.39 12.64 -41.76
N GLY A 101 12.43 12.24 -42.59
CA GLY A 101 12.60 12.10 -44.05
C GLY A 101 13.31 10.80 -44.46
N GLN A 102 13.69 9.93 -43.51
CA GLN A 102 14.28 8.63 -43.85
C GLN A 102 13.23 7.72 -44.49
N VAL A 103 13.59 7.11 -45.64
CA VAL A 103 12.70 6.14 -46.32
C VAL A 103 12.61 4.86 -45.52
N LEU A 104 11.38 4.48 -45.12
CA LEU A 104 11.07 3.28 -44.36
C LEU A 104 10.70 2.12 -45.26
N ALA A 105 9.95 2.41 -46.33
CA ALA A 105 9.54 1.42 -47.32
C ALA A 105 9.39 2.06 -48.68
N ARG A 106 9.54 1.26 -49.72
CA ARG A 106 9.19 1.63 -51.10
C ARG A 106 7.85 0.99 -51.47
N LEU A 107 7.04 1.76 -52.18
CA LEU A 107 5.73 1.36 -52.62
C LEU A 107 5.71 1.32 -54.16
N SER A 108 5.08 0.29 -54.73
CA SER A 108 4.83 0.20 -56.17
C SER A 108 3.33 0.27 -56.44
N ARG A 109 2.96 0.84 -57.57
CA ARG A 109 1.54 0.89 -58.00
C ARG A 109 0.98 -0.51 -58.20
N THR A 110 -0.25 -0.71 -57.74
CA THR A 110 -1.04 -1.91 -58.07
C THR A 110 -1.59 -1.76 -59.49
N GLU A 111 -1.49 -2.80 -60.28
CA GLU A 111 -2.09 -2.83 -61.62
C GLU A 111 -3.57 -2.45 -61.60
N GLY A 112 -3.98 -1.57 -62.50
CA GLY A 112 -5.36 -1.10 -62.56
C GLY A 112 -5.70 0.14 -61.72
N SER A 113 -4.72 0.79 -61.07
CA SER A 113 -4.92 2.03 -60.30
C SER A 113 -4.47 3.27 -61.14
N PRO A 114 -5.36 3.89 -61.91
CA PRO A 114 -5.00 5.08 -62.72
C PRO A 114 -4.78 6.29 -61.79
N GLY A 115 -3.84 7.15 -62.19
CA GLY A 115 -3.59 8.44 -61.55
C GLY A 115 -2.54 8.48 -60.43
N SER A 116 -2.02 7.33 -59.94
CA SER A 116 -0.93 7.28 -58.99
C SER A 116 0.43 7.21 -59.68
N PRO A 117 1.54 7.76 -59.09
CA PRO A 117 2.88 7.57 -59.60
C PRO A 117 3.27 6.07 -59.64
N ALA A 118 4.23 5.68 -60.48
CA ALA A 118 4.65 4.28 -60.59
C ALA A 118 5.24 3.70 -59.32
N SER A 119 5.88 4.57 -58.53
CA SER A 119 6.43 4.25 -57.20
C SER A 119 6.30 5.44 -56.26
N ALA A 120 6.29 5.17 -54.97
CA ALA A 120 6.32 6.17 -53.90
C ALA A 120 7.25 5.71 -52.79
N ALA A 121 7.85 6.66 -52.09
CA ALA A 121 8.60 6.38 -50.87
C ALA A 121 7.68 6.67 -49.66
N LEU A 122 7.71 5.78 -48.66
CA LEU A 122 7.10 6.02 -47.38
C LEU A 122 8.20 6.47 -46.40
N GLU A 123 8.14 7.72 -45.99
CA GLU A 123 9.18 8.36 -45.18
C GLU A 123 8.73 8.56 -43.74
N ALA A 124 9.72 8.63 -42.83
CA ALA A 124 9.49 8.95 -41.43
C ALA A 124 9.15 10.43 -41.26
N PRO A 125 7.97 10.78 -40.71
CA PRO A 125 7.61 12.18 -40.48
C PRO A 125 8.33 12.78 -39.27
N VAL A 126 8.83 11.92 -38.35
CA VAL A 126 9.53 12.29 -37.13
C VAL A 126 10.74 11.39 -36.92
N ALA A 127 11.73 11.88 -36.16
CA ALA A 127 12.84 11.04 -35.69
C ALA A 127 12.41 10.23 -34.46
N GLY A 128 12.87 8.97 -34.39
CA GLY A 128 12.51 8.10 -33.25
C GLY A 128 12.98 6.67 -33.46
N VAL A 129 12.31 5.74 -32.77
CA VAL A 129 12.55 4.30 -32.87
C VAL A 129 11.30 3.61 -33.41
N ILE A 130 11.46 2.71 -34.36
CA ILE A 130 10.35 1.89 -34.87
C ILE A 130 9.86 0.98 -33.74
N SER A 131 8.66 1.23 -33.23
CA SER A 131 8.04 0.40 -32.21
C SER A 131 7.40 -0.85 -32.79
N ARG A 132 6.89 -0.72 -34.01
CA ARG A 132 6.24 -1.83 -34.74
C ARG A 132 6.25 -1.59 -36.24
N SER A 133 6.63 -2.60 -37.00
CA SER A 133 6.47 -2.70 -38.45
C SER A 133 5.46 -3.80 -38.79
N THR A 134 4.39 -3.44 -39.52
CA THR A 134 3.44 -4.38 -40.11
C THR A 134 3.67 -4.52 -41.61
N ALA A 135 4.63 -3.75 -42.17
CA ALA A 135 4.96 -3.75 -43.57
C ALA A 135 5.49 -5.12 -44.04
N ARG A 136 4.91 -5.65 -45.09
CA ARG A 136 5.33 -6.90 -45.73
C ARG A 136 5.38 -6.70 -47.21
N VAL A 137 6.47 -7.15 -47.83
CA VAL A 137 6.61 -7.08 -49.29
C VAL A 137 5.44 -7.81 -49.97
N GLY A 138 4.80 -7.13 -50.92
CA GLY A 138 3.61 -7.61 -51.63
C GLY A 138 2.27 -7.28 -50.93
N ALA A 139 2.26 -6.83 -49.67
CA ALA A 139 1.04 -6.44 -48.99
C ALA A 139 0.44 -5.15 -49.56
N PRO A 140 -0.88 -4.98 -49.59
CA PRO A 140 -1.51 -3.75 -49.96
C PRO A 140 -1.18 -2.64 -48.96
N ALA A 141 -0.97 -1.43 -49.50
CA ALA A 141 -0.65 -0.24 -48.73
C ALA A 141 -1.73 0.82 -48.98
N SER A 142 -2.56 1.13 -47.98
CA SER A 142 -3.73 2.02 -48.08
C SER A 142 -3.78 2.95 -46.87
N PRO A 143 -4.24 4.21 -47.02
CA PRO A 143 -4.53 5.09 -45.88
C PRO A 143 -5.56 4.57 -44.92
N ALA A 144 -6.53 3.76 -45.39
CA ALA A 144 -7.60 3.19 -44.60
C ALA A 144 -7.18 1.93 -43.83
N ALA A 145 -6.03 1.34 -44.17
CA ALA A 145 -5.50 0.15 -43.48
C ALA A 145 -4.78 0.52 -42.18
N ASP A 146 -4.39 -0.50 -41.42
CA ASP A 146 -3.52 -0.31 -40.27
C ASP A 146 -2.19 0.37 -40.65
N PRO A 147 -1.58 1.17 -39.75
CA PRO A 147 -0.30 1.80 -40.02
C PRO A 147 0.76 0.76 -40.37
N LEU A 148 1.56 1.05 -41.40
CA LEU A 148 2.68 0.19 -41.77
C LEU A 148 3.82 0.27 -40.80
N PHE A 149 4.02 1.44 -40.17
CA PHE A 149 5.02 1.63 -39.11
C PHE A 149 4.44 2.48 -37.97
N ARG A 150 4.98 2.26 -36.77
CA ARG A 150 4.78 3.12 -35.62
C ARG A 150 6.14 3.57 -35.11
N ILE A 151 6.29 4.84 -34.81
CA ILE A 151 7.54 5.46 -34.38
C ILE A 151 7.34 6.07 -33.00
N ILE A 152 8.11 5.59 -32.00
CA ILE A 152 8.20 6.22 -30.68
C ILE A 152 9.10 7.45 -30.82
N VAL A 153 8.58 8.60 -30.42
CA VAL A 153 9.28 9.88 -30.53
C VAL A 153 10.10 10.13 -29.28
N GLY A 154 11.40 10.36 -29.43
CA GLY A 154 12.27 10.88 -28.38
C GLY A 154 12.58 9.90 -27.22
N ASP A 155 12.32 8.61 -27.36
CA ASP A 155 12.56 7.57 -26.34
C ASP A 155 11.90 7.90 -24.97
N ALA A 156 10.82 8.69 -24.96
CA ALA A 156 10.09 9.06 -23.76
C ALA A 156 8.96 8.07 -23.47
N PHE A 157 8.90 7.64 -22.22
CA PHE A 157 7.92 6.66 -21.77
C PHE A 157 7.06 7.21 -20.64
N GLU A 158 5.83 6.73 -20.58
CA GLU A 158 4.92 6.95 -19.47
C GLU A 158 4.37 5.60 -18.98
N LEU A 159 4.02 5.54 -17.69
CA LEU A 159 3.25 4.44 -17.13
C LEU A 159 1.77 4.76 -17.29
N ASP A 160 1.07 3.95 -18.07
CA ASP A 160 -0.39 3.97 -18.16
C ASP A 160 -0.96 3.12 -17.02
N ALA A 161 -1.30 3.79 -15.93
CA ALA A 161 -1.65 3.16 -14.67
C ALA A 161 -3.16 3.11 -14.46
N VAL A 162 -3.65 1.98 -13.96
CA VAL A 162 -5.06 1.76 -13.62
C VAL A 162 -5.29 2.10 -12.16
N VAL A 163 -6.32 2.90 -11.87
CA VAL A 163 -6.61 3.45 -10.55
C VAL A 163 -8.06 3.20 -10.17
N PRO A 164 -8.34 2.58 -9.00
CA PRO A 164 -9.72 2.42 -8.52
C PRO A 164 -10.41 3.77 -8.30
N LEU A 165 -11.69 3.86 -8.67
CA LEU A 165 -12.52 5.07 -8.53
C LEU A 165 -12.44 5.68 -7.12
N ALA A 166 -12.46 4.86 -6.08
CA ALA A 166 -12.38 5.32 -4.69
C ALA A 166 -11.09 6.10 -4.35
N ARG A 167 -10.05 6.00 -5.18
CA ARG A 167 -8.75 6.64 -4.95
C ARG A 167 -8.40 7.70 -5.98
N ILE A 168 -9.08 7.73 -7.13
CA ILE A 168 -8.74 8.63 -8.24
C ILE A 168 -8.90 10.12 -7.86
N SER A 169 -9.85 10.44 -6.97
CA SER A 169 -10.09 11.80 -6.48
C SER A 169 -8.92 12.40 -5.68
N LYS A 170 -7.99 11.56 -5.23
CA LYS A 170 -6.77 12.00 -4.54
C LYS A 170 -5.61 12.26 -5.49
N LEU A 171 -5.75 11.90 -6.77
CA LEU A 171 -4.73 12.11 -7.77
C LEU A 171 -4.87 13.47 -8.43
N ALA A 172 -3.72 14.11 -8.65
CA ALA A 172 -3.61 15.37 -9.36
C ALA A 172 -2.33 15.40 -10.20
N PRO A 173 -2.34 16.10 -11.35
CA PRO A 173 -1.13 16.34 -12.11
C PRO A 173 -0.04 16.99 -11.26
N GLY A 174 1.22 16.60 -11.51
CA GLY A 174 2.40 17.08 -10.79
C GLY A 174 2.79 16.26 -9.56
N GLN A 175 1.94 15.36 -9.06
CA GLN A 175 2.28 14.49 -7.94
C GLN A 175 3.46 13.58 -8.29
N ARG A 176 4.39 13.43 -7.35
CA ARG A 176 5.56 12.57 -7.49
C ARG A 176 5.17 11.11 -7.38
N ALA A 177 5.81 10.27 -8.19
CA ALA A 177 5.60 8.83 -8.19
C ALA A 177 6.95 8.10 -8.18
N GLN A 178 7.07 7.12 -7.31
CA GLN A 178 8.16 6.14 -7.34
C GLN A 178 7.67 4.95 -8.16
N VAL A 179 8.33 4.70 -9.30
CA VAL A 179 7.91 3.69 -10.27
C VAL A 179 8.92 2.57 -10.32
N HIS A 180 8.46 1.35 -10.09
CA HIS A 180 9.25 0.15 -10.23
C HIS A 180 8.87 -0.59 -11.51
N VAL A 181 9.80 -0.67 -12.45
CA VAL A 181 9.61 -1.33 -13.75
C VAL A 181 10.19 -2.73 -13.71
N ALA A 182 9.42 -3.71 -14.11
CA ALA A 182 9.88 -5.09 -14.21
C ALA A 182 11.07 -5.20 -15.18
N GLY A 183 12.26 -5.52 -14.65
CA GLY A 183 13.50 -5.57 -15.42
C GLY A 183 14.14 -4.22 -15.75
N GLY A 184 13.53 -3.09 -15.34
CA GLY A 184 14.01 -1.74 -15.62
C GLY A 184 14.48 -0.95 -14.38
N GLY A 185 14.28 -1.50 -13.16
CA GLY A 185 14.66 -0.87 -11.89
C GLY A 185 13.68 0.19 -11.39
N ASP A 186 14.16 1.00 -10.45
CA ASP A 186 13.40 2.05 -9.80
C ASP A 186 13.61 3.41 -10.48
N LEU A 187 12.53 4.07 -10.79
CA LEU A 187 12.51 5.38 -11.48
C LEU A 187 11.63 6.35 -10.70
N THR A 188 11.93 7.62 -10.84
CA THR A 188 11.05 8.69 -10.36
C THR A 188 10.30 9.29 -11.53
N GLY A 189 8.98 9.36 -11.40
CA GLY A 189 8.10 10.00 -12.36
C GLY A 189 7.16 11.00 -11.70
N HIS A 190 6.30 11.61 -12.52
CA HIS A 190 5.25 12.52 -12.06
C HIS A 190 3.95 12.22 -12.78
N VAL A 191 2.83 12.34 -12.06
CA VAL A 191 1.51 12.26 -12.67
C VAL A 191 1.36 13.38 -13.69
N ARG A 192 1.26 13.03 -14.97
CA ARG A 192 1.04 13.99 -16.06
C ARG A 192 -0.44 14.26 -16.27
N LEU A 193 -1.23 13.20 -16.25
CA LEU A 193 -2.65 13.27 -16.54
C LEU A 193 -3.41 12.27 -15.67
N VAL A 194 -4.55 12.69 -15.15
CA VAL A 194 -5.59 11.82 -14.62
C VAL A 194 -6.74 11.85 -15.62
N ALA A 195 -7.05 10.71 -16.24
CA ALA A 195 -8.10 10.65 -17.25
C ALA A 195 -9.46 11.05 -16.66
N PRO A 196 -10.24 11.87 -17.36
CA PRO A 196 -11.56 12.30 -16.89
C PRO A 196 -12.61 11.20 -16.99
N GLU A 197 -12.33 10.13 -17.74
CA GLU A 197 -13.23 9.03 -18.00
C GLU A 197 -12.95 7.85 -17.06
N ILE A 198 -14.02 7.25 -16.56
CA ILE A 198 -14.00 6.06 -15.73
C ILE A 198 -14.67 4.93 -16.53
N ASP A 199 -14.03 3.79 -16.59
CA ASP A 199 -14.65 2.58 -17.14
C ASP A 199 -15.79 2.14 -16.21
N VAL A 200 -17.01 2.20 -16.72
CA VAL A 200 -18.22 1.94 -15.93
C VAL A 200 -18.36 0.49 -15.52
N THR A 201 -17.72 -0.44 -16.23
CA THR A 201 -17.79 -1.88 -15.97
C THR A 201 -16.82 -2.27 -14.85
N THR A 202 -15.59 -1.76 -14.91
CA THR A 202 -14.53 -2.11 -13.97
C THR A 202 -14.45 -1.14 -12.81
N GLN A 203 -15.07 0.04 -12.88
CA GLN A 203 -14.96 1.14 -11.91
C GLN A 203 -13.51 1.60 -11.72
N MET A 204 -12.75 1.56 -12.80
CA MET A 204 -11.35 1.98 -12.83
C MET A 204 -11.19 3.21 -13.71
N GLY A 205 -10.34 4.13 -13.28
CA GLY A 205 -9.85 5.23 -14.07
C GLY A 205 -8.40 5.01 -14.49
N GLN A 206 -7.85 5.92 -15.28
CA GLN A 206 -6.47 5.88 -15.75
C GLN A 206 -5.71 7.11 -15.27
N ALA A 207 -4.44 6.89 -14.94
CA ALA A 207 -3.49 7.95 -14.67
C ALA A 207 -2.21 7.69 -15.47
N ARG A 208 -1.67 8.72 -16.11
CA ARG A 208 -0.44 8.66 -16.87
C ARG A 208 0.68 9.31 -16.09
N ILE A 209 1.75 8.56 -15.88
CA ILE A 209 2.91 8.97 -15.10
C ILE A 209 4.09 9.03 -16.04
N THR A 210 4.59 10.24 -16.32
CA THR A 210 5.77 10.42 -17.18
C THR A 210 7.03 9.93 -16.46
N LEU A 211 7.88 9.20 -17.18
CA LEU A 211 9.16 8.67 -16.70
C LEU A 211 10.36 9.36 -17.35
N GLY A 212 10.08 10.20 -18.37
CA GLY A 212 11.12 10.82 -19.17
C GLY A 212 11.79 9.87 -20.15
N ARG A 213 12.94 10.26 -20.63
CA ARG A 213 13.70 9.52 -21.65
C ARG A 213 14.52 8.43 -21.00
N ASN A 214 14.39 7.19 -21.49
CA ASN A 214 15.18 6.07 -21.04
C ASN A 214 15.18 4.97 -22.10
N ASP A 215 16.33 4.75 -22.73
CA ASP A 215 16.54 3.79 -23.82
C ASP A 215 16.45 2.31 -23.39
N LYS A 216 16.49 2.06 -22.08
CA LYS A 216 16.33 0.69 -21.51
C LYS A 216 14.89 0.28 -21.34
N LEU A 217 13.96 1.23 -21.40
CA LEU A 217 12.55 0.95 -21.27
C LEU A 217 11.95 0.48 -22.60
N LYS A 218 10.93 -0.33 -22.51
CA LYS A 218 10.18 -0.83 -23.67
C LYS A 218 8.68 -0.68 -23.41
N ALA A 219 7.96 -0.28 -24.44
CA ALA A 219 6.50 -0.28 -24.41
C ALA A 219 5.98 -1.70 -24.11
N GLY A 220 4.94 -1.79 -23.28
CA GLY A 220 4.37 -3.05 -22.82
C GLY A 220 5.02 -3.66 -21.56
N GLN A 221 6.13 -3.13 -21.06
CA GLN A 221 6.67 -3.58 -19.77
C GLN A 221 5.69 -3.28 -18.65
N PHE A 222 5.53 -4.25 -17.75
CA PHE A 222 4.72 -4.07 -16.54
C PHE A 222 5.48 -3.25 -15.51
N ALA A 223 4.75 -2.33 -14.86
CA ALA A 223 5.29 -1.55 -13.77
C ALA A 223 4.25 -1.31 -12.68
N HIS A 224 4.73 -0.98 -11.49
CA HIS A 224 3.88 -0.44 -10.44
C HIS A 224 4.47 0.87 -9.92
N ALA A 225 3.60 1.75 -9.43
CA ALA A 225 4.01 3.02 -8.89
C ALA A 225 3.36 3.30 -7.54
N ASN A 226 4.11 3.98 -6.67
CA ASN A 226 3.60 4.59 -5.45
C ASN A 226 3.53 6.10 -5.66
N ILE A 227 2.32 6.63 -5.81
CA ILE A 227 2.06 8.06 -6.06
C ILE A 227 1.89 8.74 -4.71
N GLU A 228 2.65 9.80 -4.46
CA GLU A 228 2.55 10.62 -3.25
C GLU A 228 1.33 11.54 -3.35
N THR A 229 0.34 11.33 -2.46
CA THR A 229 -0.93 12.07 -2.53
C THR A 229 -1.10 13.11 -1.43
N GLY A 230 -0.22 13.08 -0.42
CA GLY A 230 -0.25 14.04 0.66
C GLY A 230 0.77 13.76 1.74
N THR A 231 0.94 14.71 2.64
CA THR A 231 1.79 14.57 3.82
C THR A 231 0.97 14.94 5.06
N SER A 232 1.11 14.12 6.10
CA SER A 232 0.48 14.34 7.40
C SER A 232 1.54 14.30 8.49
N CYS A 233 1.58 15.31 9.37
CA CYS A 233 2.59 15.44 10.42
C CYS A 233 1.91 15.45 11.78
N ASN A 234 1.93 14.33 12.49
CA ASN A 234 1.30 14.12 13.79
C ASN A 234 2.20 13.36 14.76
N PRO A 235 1.84 13.24 16.05
CA PRO A 235 2.54 12.35 16.96
C PRO A 235 2.66 10.93 16.40
N SER A 236 3.82 10.34 16.55
CA SER A 236 4.17 9.02 16.04
C SER A 236 4.63 8.13 17.19
N VAL A 237 4.22 6.89 17.15
CA VAL A 237 4.64 5.84 18.08
C VAL A 237 4.95 4.56 17.33
N PRO A 238 5.79 3.66 17.89
CA PRO A 238 5.99 2.34 17.31
C PRO A 238 4.68 1.54 17.25
N LEU A 239 4.50 0.75 16.19
CA LEU A 239 3.34 -0.16 16.06
C LEU A 239 3.18 -1.09 17.27
N SER A 240 4.32 -1.47 17.90
CA SER A 240 4.32 -2.31 19.10
C SER A 240 3.74 -1.64 20.36
N ALA A 241 3.44 -0.35 20.30
CA ALA A 241 2.79 0.38 21.38
C ALA A 241 1.26 0.41 21.23
N LEU A 242 0.74 -0.01 20.07
CA LEU A 242 -0.71 -0.07 19.83
C LEU A 242 -1.30 -1.37 20.40
N LEU A 243 -2.41 -1.23 21.09
CA LEU A 243 -3.27 -2.31 21.49
C LEU A 243 -4.63 -2.17 20.79
N TYR A 244 -5.25 -3.29 20.48
CA TYR A 244 -6.57 -3.31 19.86
C TYR A 244 -7.56 -3.98 20.82
N GLY A 245 -8.53 -3.21 21.25
CA GLY A 245 -9.64 -3.67 22.09
C GLY A 245 -10.96 -3.69 21.31
N SER A 246 -12.04 -4.03 22.00
CA SER A 246 -13.39 -4.05 21.42
C SER A 246 -13.88 -2.66 20.94
N SER A 247 -13.34 -1.60 21.51
CA SER A 247 -13.66 -0.20 21.17
C SER A 247 -12.71 0.45 20.16
N GLY A 248 -11.73 -0.30 19.64
CA GLY A 248 -10.74 0.20 18.66
C GLY A 248 -9.31 0.21 19.19
N ALA A 249 -8.47 1.05 18.57
CA ALA A 249 -7.07 1.18 18.94
C ALA A 249 -6.91 2.02 20.22
N ILE A 250 -6.05 1.55 21.11
CA ILE A 250 -5.68 2.22 22.36
C ILE A 250 -4.16 2.25 22.53
N VAL A 251 -3.66 3.19 23.30
CA VAL A 251 -2.29 3.24 23.79
C VAL A 251 -2.29 3.39 25.30
N GLN A 252 -1.22 2.90 25.94
CA GLN A 252 -0.98 3.12 27.35
C GLN A 252 0.07 4.20 27.51
N VAL A 253 -0.30 5.28 28.21
CA VAL A 253 0.57 6.43 28.49
C VAL A 253 0.96 6.40 29.95
N VAL A 254 2.23 6.69 30.26
CA VAL A 254 2.66 6.84 31.64
C VAL A 254 2.65 8.32 32.03
N ARG A 255 1.80 8.66 33.00
CA ARG A 255 1.73 10.00 33.57
C ARG A 255 1.86 9.92 35.09
N ASN A 256 2.77 10.68 35.67
CA ASN A 256 3.04 10.68 37.13
C ASN A 256 3.29 9.28 37.72
N GLY A 257 3.96 8.38 36.96
CA GLY A 257 4.26 7.02 37.39
C GLY A 257 3.06 6.07 37.40
N ARG A 258 1.97 6.44 36.73
CA ARG A 258 0.77 5.61 36.56
C ARG A 258 0.42 5.42 35.10
N VAL A 259 -0.20 4.29 34.81
CA VAL A 259 -0.68 3.95 33.47
C VAL A 259 -2.06 4.58 33.23
N GLU A 260 -2.18 5.28 32.11
CA GLU A 260 -3.42 5.82 31.60
C GLU A 260 -3.71 5.23 30.23
N THR A 261 -4.83 4.54 30.09
CA THR A 261 -5.25 3.94 28.82
C THR A 261 -6.04 4.94 28.00
N ARG A 262 -5.54 5.30 26.82
CA ARG A 262 -6.18 6.30 25.95
C ARG A 262 -6.63 5.68 24.63
N PRO A 263 -7.88 5.90 24.24
CA PRO A 263 -8.35 5.61 22.90
C PRO A 263 -7.65 6.55 21.89
N VAL A 264 -7.17 5.98 20.80
CA VAL A 264 -6.46 6.74 19.77
C VAL A 264 -7.04 6.48 18.38
N ARG A 265 -6.91 7.48 17.52
CA ARG A 265 -7.21 7.31 16.10
C ARG A 265 -5.89 7.16 15.34
N VAL A 266 -5.66 5.96 14.85
CA VAL A 266 -4.49 5.61 14.03
C VAL A 266 -4.61 6.24 12.64
N GLY A 267 -3.52 6.76 12.13
CA GLY A 267 -3.39 7.34 10.80
C GLY A 267 -2.54 6.48 9.87
N LEU A 268 -1.56 7.11 9.24
CA LEU A 268 -0.65 6.46 8.31
C LEU A 268 0.39 5.61 9.05
N ILE A 269 0.84 4.55 8.38
CA ILE A 269 1.88 3.65 8.87
C ILE A 269 3.07 3.75 7.93
N SER A 270 4.27 3.88 8.49
CA SER A 270 5.51 3.88 7.73
C SER A 270 6.58 3.09 8.49
N GLY A 271 7.04 1.98 7.91
CA GLY A 271 7.94 1.04 8.58
C GLY A 271 7.32 0.53 9.89
N ASP A 272 8.09 0.67 10.98
CA ASP A 272 7.67 0.22 12.32
C ASP A 272 6.91 1.29 13.12
N ASN A 273 6.63 2.46 12.52
CA ASN A 273 5.98 3.58 13.18
C ASN A 273 4.58 3.85 12.62
N THR A 274 3.72 4.37 13.48
CA THR A 274 2.36 4.76 13.12
C THR A 274 2.05 6.18 13.57
N GLU A 275 1.33 6.88 12.73
CA GLU A 275 0.75 8.18 12.99
C GLU A 275 -0.44 8.06 13.94
N ILE A 276 -0.53 8.95 14.92
CA ILE A 276 -1.70 9.08 15.81
C ILE A 276 -2.36 10.43 15.55
N ARG A 277 -3.51 10.39 14.88
CA ARG A 277 -4.26 11.60 14.50
C ARG A 277 -5.00 12.27 15.64
N SER A 278 -5.34 11.50 16.67
CA SER A 278 -5.99 12.04 17.90
C SER A 278 -5.82 11.09 19.07
N GLY A 279 -5.89 11.64 20.28
CA GLY A 279 -5.79 10.90 21.54
C GLY A 279 -4.39 10.89 22.15
N LEU A 280 -3.37 11.44 21.46
CA LEU A 280 -1.99 11.50 21.94
C LEU A 280 -1.40 12.90 21.66
N SER A 281 -0.57 13.37 22.56
CA SER A 281 0.16 14.64 22.43
C SER A 281 1.66 14.36 22.25
N GLU A 282 2.35 15.29 21.59
CA GLU A 282 3.81 15.23 21.50
C GLU A 282 4.45 15.27 22.90
N GLY A 283 5.40 14.37 23.13
CA GLY A 283 6.07 14.23 24.44
C GLY A 283 5.39 13.26 25.41
N ASP A 284 4.18 12.78 25.15
CA ASP A 284 3.56 11.73 25.95
C ASP A 284 4.43 10.47 25.97
N LEU A 285 4.66 9.90 27.16
CA LEU A 285 5.44 8.67 27.31
C LEU A 285 4.55 7.45 27.08
N VAL A 286 4.72 6.80 25.95
CA VAL A 286 3.89 5.66 25.54
C VAL A 286 4.62 4.36 25.85
N VAL A 287 3.92 3.39 26.45
CA VAL A 287 4.46 2.07 26.77
C VAL A 287 4.64 1.26 25.48
N MET A 288 5.88 0.80 25.28
CA MET A 288 6.19 -0.14 24.19
C MET A 288 5.87 -1.55 24.60
N ARG A 289 5.37 -2.35 23.64
CA ARG A 289 5.02 -3.75 23.88
C ARG A 289 4.12 -3.89 25.10
N ALA A 290 3.19 -2.93 25.25
CA ALA A 290 2.17 -2.93 26.25
C ALA A 290 1.40 -4.24 26.13
N GLY A 291 1.72 -5.18 27.00
CA GLY A 291 0.97 -6.41 27.09
C GLY A 291 -0.37 -6.16 27.79
N SER A 292 -1.28 -7.10 27.67
CA SER A 292 -2.54 -7.13 28.41
C SER A 292 -2.37 -7.21 29.95
N PHE A 293 -1.15 -7.05 30.44
CA PHE A 293 -0.79 -7.18 31.85
C PHE A 293 -0.88 -5.86 32.63
N LEU A 294 -0.90 -4.71 31.94
CA LEU A 294 -1.02 -3.41 32.59
C LEU A 294 -2.47 -2.96 32.56
N HIS A 295 -2.96 -2.55 33.73
CA HIS A 295 -4.31 -2.03 33.90
C HIS A 295 -4.29 -0.52 34.11
N GLU A 296 -5.46 0.07 33.99
CA GLU A 296 -5.65 1.50 34.30
C GLU A 296 -5.20 1.77 35.74
N ASP A 297 -4.48 2.87 35.93
CA ASP A 297 -3.97 3.36 37.21
C ASP A 297 -2.85 2.53 37.87
N ASP A 298 -2.33 1.48 37.19
CA ASP A 298 -1.19 0.70 37.67
C ASP A 298 0.04 1.59 37.91
N ARG A 299 0.70 1.40 39.04
CA ARG A 299 1.96 2.07 39.33
C ARG A 299 3.10 1.42 38.55
N VAL A 300 3.82 2.23 37.76
CA VAL A 300 4.91 1.75 36.92
C VAL A 300 6.12 2.68 37.01
N ARG A 301 7.29 2.12 36.78
CA ARG A 301 8.52 2.86 36.63
C ARG A 301 8.88 2.93 35.14
N PRO A 302 8.78 4.10 34.49
CA PRO A 302 9.14 4.24 33.09
C PRO A 302 10.64 4.10 32.90
N VAL A 303 11.05 3.25 31.95
CA VAL A 303 12.41 3.09 31.47
C VAL A 303 12.41 3.47 30.00
N GLN A 304 13.14 4.53 29.64
CA GLN A 304 13.19 4.94 28.24
C GLN A 304 13.90 3.89 27.39
N ALA A 305 13.28 3.53 26.27
CA ALA A 305 13.92 2.70 25.27
C ALA A 305 15.13 3.46 24.70
N ALA A 306 16.28 2.78 24.59
CA ALA A 306 17.37 3.31 23.80
C ALA A 306 16.88 3.44 22.34
N VAL A 307 16.81 4.67 21.85
CA VAL A 307 16.46 4.94 20.44
C VAL A 307 17.64 4.46 19.60
N THR A 308 17.56 3.21 19.13
CA THR A 308 18.51 2.71 18.14
C THR A 308 18.09 3.35 16.81
N GLY A 309 18.63 4.54 16.53
CA GLY A 309 18.46 5.21 15.25
C GLY A 309 19.08 4.34 14.15
N LYS A 310 18.26 3.53 13.48
CA LYS A 310 18.62 3.01 12.18
C LYS A 310 18.41 4.15 11.17
N THR A 311 19.46 4.92 10.96
CA THR A 311 19.56 5.81 9.80
C THR A 311 19.60 4.90 8.58
N THR A 312 18.49 4.79 7.89
CA THR A 312 18.47 4.16 6.56
C THR A 312 19.03 5.20 5.59
N GLN A 313 20.25 4.94 5.09
CA GLN A 313 20.80 5.63 3.92
C GLN A 313 20.07 5.18 2.66
#